data_928e6417caab1e333fd8259da1d62ed2
#
_entry.id   928e6417caab1e333fd8259da1d62ed2
#
_cell.length_a   1.000
_cell.length_b   1.000
_cell.length_c   1.000
_cell.angle_alpha   90.00
_cell.angle_beta   90.00
_cell.angle_gamma   90.00
#
_symmetry.space_group_name_H-M   'P 1'
#
loop_
_entity.id
_entity.type
_entity.pdbx_description
1 polymer ?
#
loop_
_entity_poly.entity_id
_entity_poly.type
_entity_poly.pdbx_seq_one_letter_code
_entity_poly.pdbx_strand_id
1 'polypeptide(L)'
;MAMTVSSGDTTAHLDVDRILSLFQLSKEQLHMVMCRLREEMERGLSRDTYQEAPVRMLPTFICSLPAGRVNGSFLALDLGGTNFQVLRVRFGSPCEGVKHVVSETYRISHELMQASGQQLFDYIVDCIARFLSNQNIKEPLSLGFTFSFPYKQIGLDQGILLNWTKGFNIPHCVGKDVVQLLREAIQRWQVPMGSHNS
;
A
#
# COMPACT_ATOMS: atom_id res chain seq x y z
N MET A 1 63.39 -2.08 -15.13
CA MET A 1 62.62 -2.98 -14.33
C MET A 1 61.13 -2.62 -14.57
N ALA A 2 60.50 -3.30 -15.52
CA ALA A 2 59.13 -3.01 -15.94
C ALA A 2 58.17 -3.90 -15.11
N MET A 3 57.29 -3.29 -14.32
CA MET A 3 56.23 -4.02 -13.61
C MET A 3 55.09 -4.28 -14.59
N THR A 4 54.83 -5.54 -14.85
CA THR A 4 53.64 -6.04 -15.54
C THR A 4 52.46 -5.96 -14.58
N VAL A 5 51.43 -5.16 -14.92
CA VAL A 5 50.14 -5.12 -14.23
C VAL A 5 49.36 -6.34 -14.68
N SER A 6 48.94 -7.15 -13.71
CA SER A 6 48.23 -8.42 -13.85
C SER A 6 46.81 -8.24 -14.39
N SER A 7 46.43 -9.05 -15.36
CA SER A 7 45.13 -9.17 -16.02
C SER A 7 44.07 -9.86 -15.14
N GLY A 8 43.76 -9.30 -13.96
CA GLY A 8 42.76 -9.86 -13.04
C GLY A 8 41.33 -9.31 -13.18
N ASP A 9 41.15 -8.24 -13.96
CA ASP A 9 39.90 -7.46 -13.92
C ASP A 9 38.89 -7.82 -15.03
N THR A 10 39.32 -8.53 -16.05
CA THR A 10 38.48 -8.86 -17.23
C THR A 10 37.53 -10.02 -16.97
N THR A 11 37.86 -10.96 -16.12
CA THR A 11 37.02 -12.14 -15.80
C THR A 11 35.84 -11.79 -14.88
N ALA A 12 36.06 -10.88 -13.94
CA ALA A 12 34.99 -10.44 -13.03
C ALA A 12 33.88 -9.64 -13.77
N HIS A 13 34.26 -8.81 -14.75
CA HIS A 13 33.29 -8.08 -15.60
C HIS A 13 32.48 -9.02 -16.50
N LEU A 14 33.11 -10.04 -17.06
CA LEU A 14 32.42 -11.04 -17.89
C LEU A 14 31.39 -11.87 -17.08
N ASP A 15 31.66 -12.15 -15.81
CA ASP A 15 30.70 -12.84 -14.93
C ASP A 15 29.51 -11.96 -14.54
N VAL A 16 29.72 -10.67 -14.29
CA VAL A 16 28.65 -9.71 -13.98
C VAL A 16 27.75 -9.52 -15.19
N ASP A 17 28.30 -9.30 -16.38
CA ASP A 17 27.52 -9.12 -17.62
C ASP A 17 26.72 -10.39 -17.96
N ARG A 18 27.29 -11.57 -17.73
CA ARG A 18 26.59 -12.85 -17.89
C ARG A 18 25.41 -12.98 -16.92
N ILE A 19 25.58 -12.60 -15.66
CA ILE A 19 24.49 -12.61 -14.68
C ILE A 19 23.43 -11.58 -15.06
N LEU A 20 23.81 -10.36 -15.43
CA LEU A 20 22.88 -9.30 -15.82
C LEU A 20 22.08 -9.67 -17.08
N SER A 21 22.70 -10.41 -18.04
CA SER A 21 22.00 -10.84 -19.25
C SER A 21 20.82 -11.77 -18.97
N LEU A 22 20.84 -12.51 -17.86
CA LEU A 22 19.73 -13.38 -17.44
C LEU A 22 18.49 -12.58 -16.99
N PHE A 23 18.66 -11.31 -16.62
CA PHE A 23 17.56 -10.41 -16.24
C PHE A 23 17.08 -9.52 -17.39
N GLN A 24 17.74 -9.59 -18.55
CA GLN A 24 17.33 -8.85 -19.74
C GLN A 24 16.33 -9.69 -20.54
N LEU A 25 15.13 -9.19 -20.70
CA LEU A 25 14.10 -9.83 -21.51
C LEU A 25 14.11 -9.23 -22.92
N SER A 26 13.99 -10.11 -23.92
CA SER A 26 13.79 -9.65 -25.29
C SER A 26 12.37 -9.05 -25.47
N LYS A 27 12.17 -8.30 -26.55
CA LYS A 27 10.84 -7.74 -26.87
C LYS A 27 9.80 -8.85 -27.06
N GLU A 28 10.20 -9.98 -27.63
CA GLU A 28 9.35 -11.15 -27.83
C GLU A 28 8.96 -11.79 -26.50
N GLN A 29 9.90 -11.91 -25.55
CA GLN A 29 9.63 -12.40 -24.20
C GLN A 29 8.68 -11.46 -23.44
N LEU A 30 8.91 -10.15 -23.51
CA LEU A 30 8.01 -9.15 -22.92
C LEU A 30 6.60 -9.22 -23.52
N HIS A 31 6.52 -9.42 -24.86
CA HIS A 31 5.22 -9.59 -25.53
C HIS A 31 4.49 -10.86 -25.06
N MET A 32 5.21 -11.98 -24.92
CA MET A 32 4.61 -13.21 -24.38
C MET A 32 4.09 -13.02 -22.95
N VAL A 33 4.84 -12.35 -22.07
CA VAL A 33 4.40 -12.04 -20.70
C VAL A 33 3.15 -11.18 -20.73
N MET A 34 3.12 -10.15 -21.58
CA MET A 34 1.97 -9.26 -21.74
C MET A 34 0.71 -10.04 -22.21
N CYS A 35 0.84 -10.89 -23.23
CA CYS A 35 -0.27 -11.71 -23.72
C CYS A 35 -0.77 -12.65 -22.63
N ARG A 36 0.14 -13.34 -21.93
CA ARG A 36 -0.23 -14.26 -20.86
C ARG A 36 -0.94 -13.55 -19.70
N LEU A 37 -0.43 -12.39 -19.27
CA LEU A 37 -1.07 -11.58 -18.23
C LEU A 37 -2.49 -11.19 -18.66
N ARG A 38 -2.66 -10.74 -19.90
CA ARG A 38 -3.97 -10.37 -20.46
C ARG A 38 -4.95 -11.55 -20.45
N GLU A 39 -4.53 -12.74 -20.88
CA GLU A 39 -5.35 -13.95 -20.82
C GLU A 39 -5.81 -14.26 -19.39
N GLU A 40 -4.91 -14.16 -18.40
CA GLU A 40 -5.25 -14.40 -17.00
C GLU A 40 -6.17 -13.32 -16.41
N MET A 41 -6.03 -12.06 -16.86
CA MET A 41 -6.97 -10.99 -16.50
C MET A 41 -8.37 -11.27 -17.09
N GLU A 42 -8.47 -11.69 -18.35
CA GLU A 42 -9.74 -12.05 -19.01
C GLU A 42 -10.41 -13.23 -18.29
N ARG A 43 -9.63 -14.24 -17.88
CA ARG A 43 -10.12 -15.35 -17.05
C ARG A 43 -10.66 -14.86 -15.70
N GLY A 44 -10.01 -13.90 -15.06
CA GLY A 44 -10.45 -13.32 -13.79
C GLY A 44 -11.72 -12.46 -13.90
N LEU A 45 -12.03 -11.95 -15.08
CA LEU A 45 -13.25 -11.20 -15.36
C LEU A 45 -14.43 -12.10 -15.75
N SER A 46 -14.16 -13.33 -16.21
CA SER A 46 -15.20 -14.27 -16.66
C SER A 46 -15.90 -14.90 -15.46
N ARG A 47 -17.24 -15.00 -15.53
CA ARG A 47 -18.06 -15.65 -14.50
C ARG A 47 -17.72 -17.16 -14.36
N ASP A 48 -17.32 -17.81 -15.43
CA ASP A 48 -17.10 -19.27 -15.45
C ASP A 48 -15.72 -19.65 -14.90
N THR A 49 -14.71 -18.78 -15.04
CA THR A 49 -13.32 -19.07 -14.68
C THR A 49 -12.77 -18.22 -13.52
N TYR A 50 -13.56 -17.25 -13.05
CA TYR A 50 -13.18 -16.33 -11.98
C TYR A 50 -12.65 -17.04 -10.72
N GLN A 51 -13.25 -18.15 -10.31
CA GLN A 51 -12.88 -18.85 -9.07
C GLN A 51 -11.49 -19.48 -9.14
N GLU A 52 -11.06 -19.89 -10.35
CA GLU A 52 -9.81 -20.60 -10.58
C GLU A 52 -8.70 -19.68 -11.12
N ALA A 53 -9.06 -18.45 -11.54
CA ALA A 53 -8.12 -17.52 -12.12
C ALA A 53 -7.09 -17.02 -11.08
N PRO A 54 -5.78 -17.10 -11.36
CA PRO A 54 -4.74 -16.58 -10.46
C PRO A 54 -4.81 -15.05 -10.35
N VAL A 55 -5.25 -14.36 -11.40
CA VAL A 55 -5.48 -12.91 -11.41
C VAL A 55 -6.98 -12.68 -11.18
N ARG A 56 -7.34 -12.33 -9.94
CA ARG A 56 -8.75 -12.25 -9.49
C ARG A 56 -9.56 -11.11 -10.08
N MET A 57 -8.92 -10.05 -10.59
CA MET A 57 -9.60 -8.87 -11.15
C MET A 57 -10.68 -8.33 -10.22
N LEU A 58 -10.33 -8.11 -8.95
CA LEU A 58 -11.28 -7.61 -7.95
C LEU A 58 -11.81 -6.23 -8.36
N PRO A 59 -13.15 -6.01 -8.33
CA PRO A 59 -13.74 -4.75 -8.72
C PRO A 59 -13.31 -3.59 -7.81
N THR A 60 -13.20 -2.39 -8.38
CA THR A 60 -12.98 -1.15 -7.64
C THR A 60 -14.11 -0.16 -7.91
N PHE A 61 -14.40 0.71 -6.93
CA PHE A 61 -15.31 1.84 -7.09
C PHE A 61 -14.62 3.11 -7.63
N ILE A 62 -13.30 3.06 -7.84
CA ILE A 62 -12.55 4.17 -8.44
C ILE A 62 -12.60 3.98 -9.95
N CYS A 63 -13.55 4.65 -10.60
CA CYS A 63 -13.84 4.49 -12.02
C CYS A 63 -13.30 5.63 -12.91
N SER A 64 -12.75 6.70 -12.31
CA SER A 64 -12.23 7.85 -13.06
C SER A 64 -11.06 8.50 -12.33
N LEU A 65 -10.19 9.13 -13.11
CA LEU A 65 -9.17 10.01 -12.57
C LEU A 65 -9.80 11.37 -12.20
N PRO A 66 -9.22 12.10 -11.22
CA PRO A 66 -9.69 13.41 -10.86
C PRO A 66 -9.70 14.35 -12.08
N ALA A 67 -10.86 14.91 -12.42
CA ALA A 67 -11.01 15.84 -13.53
C ALA A 67 -10.53 17.25 -13.15
N GLY A 68 -9.22 17.42 -12.97
CA GLY A 68 -8.53 18.73 -13.07
C GLY A 68 -8.80 19.81 -12.02
N ARG A 69 -9.73 19.65 -11.06
CA ARG A 69 -10.08 20.71 -10.09
C ARG A 69 -10.01 20.26 -8.63
N VAL A 70 -9.00 19.48 -8.29
CA VAL A 70 -8.76 19.13 -6.90
C VAL A 70 -7.97 20.25 -6.25
N ASN A 71 -8.49 20.81 -5.15
CA ASN A 71 -7.82 21.82 -4.34
C ASN A 71 -7.95 21.47 -2.87
N GLY A 72 -6.95 21.80 -2.06
CA GLY A 72 -6.95 21.57 -0.62
C GLY A 72 -5.91 20.57 -0.15
N SER A 73 -6.02 20.19 1.09
CA SER A 73 -5.13 19.21 1.74
C SER A 73 -5.88 17.92 2.05
N PHE A 74 -5.22 16.81 1.81
CA PHE A 74 -5.74 15.46 2.01
C PHE A 74 -4.73 14.63 2.77
N LEU A 75 -5.22 13.73 3.60
CA LEU A 75 -4.42 12.71 4.26
C LEU A 75 -4.53 11.41 3.46
N ALA A 76 -3.41 10.77 3.19
CA ALA A 76 -3.37 9.46 2.58
C ALA A 76 -2.63 8.48 3.48
N LEU A 77 -3.20 7.29 3.62
CA LEU A 77 -2.62 6.17 4.35
C LEU A 77 -2.27 5.07 3.36
N ASP A 78 -1.12 4.45 3.53
CA ASP A 78 -0.73 3.26 2.77
C ASP A 78 -0.23 2.17 3.72
N LEU A 79 -1.04 1.12 3.87
CA LEU A 79 -0.69 -0.06 4.65
C LEU A 79 -0.13 -1.14 3.71
N GLY A 80 1.20 -1.22 3.68
CA GLY A 80 1.95 -2.22 2.92
C GLY A 80 2.25 -3.51 3.68
N GLY A 81 3.30 -4.20 3.25
CA GLY A 81 3.76 -5.44 3.91
C GLY A 81 4.52 -5.19 5.21
N THR A 82 5.55 -4.35 5.19
CA THR A 82 6.45 -4.09 6.33
C THR A 82 6.40 -2.63 6.79
N ASN A 83 5.79 -1.77 6.00
CA ASN A 83 5.74 -0.34 6.25
C ASN A 83 4.30 0.16 6.19
N PHE A 84 4.02 1.13 7.04
CA PHE A 84 2.84 1.95 7.02
C PHE A 84 3.26 3.39 6.75
N GLN A 85 2.66 4.04 5.76
CA GLN A 85 2.94 5.43 5.44
C GLN A 85 1.75 6.31 5.72
N VAL A 86 2.01 7.49 6.26
CA VAL A 86 1.06 8.57 6.41
C VAL A 86 1.56 9.75 5.58
N LEU A 87 0.73 10.25 4.68
CA LEU A 87 1.08 11.34 3.78
C LEU A 87 0.06 12.46 3.90
N ARG A 88 0.53 13.71 3.90
CA ARG A 88 -0.29 14.88 3.58
C ARG A 88 0.02 15.33 2.17
N VAL A 89 -0.99 15.37 1.32
CA VAL A 89 -0.89 15.87 -0.06
C VAL A 89 -1.68 17.17 -0.15
N ARG A 90 -1.03 18.23 -0.62
CA ARG A 90 -1.67 19.52 -0.87
C ARG A 90 -1.72 19.79 -2.36
N PHE A 91 -2.93 19.97 -2.86
CA PHE A 91 -3.17 20.41 -4.23
C PHE A 91 -3.33 21.91 -4.28
N GLY A 92 -2.81 22.51 -5.36
CA GLY A 92 -2.98 23.92 -5.67
C GLY A 92 -4.21 24.20 -6.54
N SER A 93 -4.20 25.35 -7.18
CA SER A 93 -5.21 25.68 -8.20
C SER A 93 -5.15 24.69 -9.38
N PRO A 94 -6.22 24.57 -10.18
CA PRO A 94 -6.35 23.52 -11.22
C PRO A 94 -5.17 23.36 -12.18
N CYS A 95 -4.39 24.42 -12.39
CA CYS A 95 -3.21 24.42 -13.27
C CYS A 95 -1.89 24.06 -12.57
N GLU A 96 -1.87 23.97 -11.23
CA GLU A 96 -0.64 23.82 -10.45
C GLU A 96 -0.39 22.38 -9.96
N GLY A 97 -1.40 21.50 -10.02
CA GLY A 97 -1.26 20.11 -9.60
C GLY A 97 -0.90 19.93 -8.12
N VAL A 98 -0.04 18.96 -7.82
CA VAL A 98 0.46 18.70 -6.45
C VAL A 98 1.48 19.76 -6.08
N LYS A 99 1.17 20.57 -5.04
CA LYS A 99 2.07 21.62 -4.53
C LYS A 99 3.04 21.12 -3.47
N HIS A 100 2.60 20.25 -2.60
CA HIS A 100 3.40 19.83 -1.46
C HIS A 100 2.99 18.44 -1.00
N VAL A 101 3.98 17.62 -0.72
CA VAL A 101 3.81 16.28 -0.13
C VAL A 101 4.75 16.17 1.06
N VAL A 102 4.20 15.81 2.20
CA VAL A 102 4.97 15.40 3.37
C VAL A 102 4.56 14.01 3.74
N SER A 103 5.51 13.16 4.06
CA SER A 103 5.25 11.77 4.44
C SER A 103 6.12 11.33 5.60
N GLU A 104 5.57 10.45 6.43
CA GLU A 104 6.32 9.69 7.43
C GLU A 104 6.06 8.21 7.23
N THR A 105 7.11 7.40 7.40
CA THR A 105 7.04 5.95 7.26
C THR A 105 7.26 5.30 8.62
N TYR A 106 6.35 4.42 9.00
CA TYR A 106 6.38 3.67 10.24
C TYR A 106 6.58 2.18 9.95
N ARG A 107 7.46 1.53 10.69
CA ARG A 107 7.72 0.12 10.52
C ARG A 107 6.68 -0.72 11.25
N ILE A 108 6.14 -1.72 10.57
CA ILE A 108 5.27 -2.72 11.18
C ILE A 108 6.16 -3.88 11.63
N SER A 109 6.15 -4.18 12.93
CA SER A 109 6.93 -5.29 13.47
C SER A 109 6.26 -6.63 13.17
N HIS A 110 7.04 -7.71 13.21
CA HIS A 110 6.51 -9.06 13.00
C HIS A 110 5.48 -9.42 14.07
N GLU A 111 5.69 -8.99 15.31
CA GLU A 111 4.76 -9.19 16.42
C GLU A 111 3.41 -8.53 16.14
N LEU A 112 3.41 -7.30 15.57
CA LEU A 112 2.20 -6.59 15.21
C LEU A 112 1.45 -7.26 14.04
N MET A 113 2.18 -7.88 13.11
CA MET A 113 1.57 -8.65 12.01
C MET A 113 0.83 -9.91 12.49
N GLN A 114 1.12 -10.38 13.71
CA GLN A 114 0.51 -11.56 14.36
C GLN A 114 -0.41 -11.17 15.53
N ALA A 115 -0.57 -9.87 15.78
CA ALA A 115 -1.34 -9.36 16.92
C ALA A 115 -2.86 -9.42 16.66
N SER A 116 -3.66 -8.78 17.51
CA SER A 116 -5.09 -8.64 17.26
C SER A 116 -5.39 -7.51 16.26
N GLY A 117 -6.55 -7.58 15.62
CA GLY A 117 -7.02 -6.49 14.74
C GLY A 117 -7.09 -5.16 15.47
N GLN A 118 -7.54 -5.16 16.72
CA GLN A 118 -7.57 -3.94 17.52
C GLN A 118 -6.17 -3.34 17.70
N GLN A 119 -5.16 -4.15 18.04
CA GLN A 119 -3.78 -3.68 18.21
C GLN A 119 -3.21 -3.10 16.91
N LEU A 120 -3.48 -3.73 15.75
CA LEU A 120 -3.04 -3.19 14.46
C LEU A 120 -3.69 -1.84 14.17
N PHE A 121 -5.00 -1.73 14.29
CA PHE A 121 -5.70 -0.48 13.95
C PHE A 121 -5.45 0.62 14.99
N ASP A 122 -5.27 0.30 16.26
CA ASP A 122 -4.84 1.26 17.29
C ASP A 122 -3.42 1.77 17.01
N TYR A 123 -2.50 0.93 16.57
CA TYR A 123 -1.17 1.34 16.11
C TYR A 123 -1.22 2.27 14.89
N ILE A 124 -2.09 1.97 13.91
CA ILE A 124 -2.30 2.84 12.74
C ILE A 124 -2.76 4.24 13.20
N VAL A 125 -3.73 4.31 14.12
CA VAL A 125 -4.23 5.58 14.65
C VAL A 125 -3.17 6.34 15.45
N ASP A 126 -2.33 5.64 16.23
CA ASP A 126 -1.18 6.25 16.92
C ASP A 126 -0.20 6.87 15.93
N CYS A 127 0.13 6.18 14.83
CA CYS A 127 0.97 6.73 13.78
C CYS A 127 0.36 7.98 13.12
N ILE A 128 -0.95 7.96 12.85
CA ILE A 128 -1.67 9.13 12.32
C ILE A 128 -1.59 10.30 13.30
N ALA A 129 -1.86 10.06 14.58
CA ALA A 129 -1.84 11.09 15.61
C ALA A 129 -0.45 11.74 15.76
N ARG A 130 0.60 10.92 15.76
CA ARG A 130 1.99 11.39 15.76
C ARG A 130 2.30 12.24 14.54
N PHE A 131 1.93 11.78 13.34
CA PHE A 131 2.13 12.53 12.10
C PHE A 131 1.42 13.88 12.15
N LEU A 132 0.14 13.92 12.53
CA LEU A 132 -0.63 15.15 12.63
C LEU A 132 0.00 16.14 13.62
N SER A 133 0.49 15.64 14.77
CA SER A 133 1.19 16.43 15.78
C SER A 133 2.51 16.99 15.25
N ASN A 134 3.35 16.14 14.63
CA ASN A 134 4.65 16.54 14.07
C ASN A 134 4.51 17.61 12.98
N GLN A 135 3.44 17.53 12.18
CA GLN A 135 3.14 18.46 11.10
C GLN A 135 2.31 19.66 11.57
N ASN A 136 1.97 19.75 12.86
CA ASN A 136 1.10 20.78 13.45
C ASN A 136 -0.23 20.96 12.69
N ILE A 137 -0.83 19.85 12.27
CA ILE A 137 -2.10 19.81 11.54
C ILE A 137 -3.24 19.74 12.56
N LYS A 138 -4.11 20.75 12.58
CA LYS A 138 -5.24 20.84 13.51
C LYS A 138 -6.59 20.84 12.80
N GLU A 139 -6.59 21.11 11.51
CA GLU A 139 -7.79 21.08 10.67
C GLU A 139 -8.21 19.64 10.35
N PRO A 140 -9.52 19.35 10.24
CA PRO A 140 -9.98 18.07 9.75
C PRO A 140 -9.60 17.90 8.28
N LEU A 141 -9.08 16.73 7.93
CA LEU A 141 -8.68 16.37 6.57
C LEU A 141 -9.50 15.18 6.08
N SER A 142 -9.86 15.22 4.80
CA SER A 142 -10.36 14.02 4.11
C SER A 142 -9.23 13.00 4.01
N LEU A 143 -9.56 11.72 4.29
CA LEU A 143 -8.61 10.64 4.38
C LEU A 143 -8.87 9.60 3.30
N GLY A 144 -7.82 9.27 2.52
CA GLY A 144 -7.78 8.12 1.64
C GLY A 144 -6.97 6.99 2.28
N PHE A 145 -7.46 5.75 2.18
CA PHE A 145 -6.78 4.59 2.74
C PHE A 145 -6.45 3.56 1.65
N THR A 146 -5.17 3.45 1.30
CA THR A 146 -4.63 2.39 0.46
C THR A 146 -4.34 1.17 1.33
N PHE A 147 -5.13 0.13 1.12
CA PHE A 147 -5.05 -1.11 1.87
C PHE A 147 -4.56 -2.23 0.94
N SER A 148 -3.27 -2.53 1.02
CA SER A 148 -2.56 -3.40 0.06
C SER A 148 -2.74 -4.91 0.33
N PHE A 149 -3.94 -5.35 0.65
CA PHE A 149 -4.34 -6.74 0.86
C PHE A 149 -5.58 -7.07 0.01
N PRO A 150 -5.84 -8.34 -0.30
CA PRO A 150 -7.05 -8.71 -1.00
C PRO A 150 -8.31 -8.37 -0.20
N TYR A 151 -9.14 -7.48 -0.72
CA TYR A 151 -10.43 -7.14 -0.12
C TYR A 151 -11.50 -6.96 -1.21
N LYS A 152 -12.73 -7.22 -0.86
CA LYS A 152 -13.89 -6.98 -1.70
C LYS A 152 -14.41 -5.58 -1.38
N GLN A 153 -14.22 -4.65 -2.30
CA GLN A 153 -14.79 -3.32 -2.19
C GLN A 153 -16.31 -3.39 -2.47
N ILE A 154 -17.11 -2.80 -1.61
CA ILE A 154 -18.59 -2.76 -1.72
C ILE A 154 -19.11 -1.32 -1.72
N GLY A 155 -18.25 -0.33 -1.54
CA GLY A 155 -18.49 1.09 -1.58
C GLY A 155 -17.18 1.86 -1.65
N LEU A 156 -17.22 3.17 -1.78
CA LEU A 156 -16.02 4.03 -1.74
C LEU A 156 -15.31 3.96 -0.39
N ASP A 157 -16.08 3.79 0.67
CA ASP A 157 -15.64 3.78 2.06
C ASP A 157 -16.00 2.48 2.78
N GLN A 158 -16.12 1.37 2.03
CA GLN A 158 -16.42 0.05 2.56
C GLN A 158 -15.63 -1.02 1.80
N GLY A 159 -14.93 -1.88 2.55
CA GLY A 159 -14.12 -2.95 1.98
C GLY A 159 -13.96 -4.14 2.92
N ILE A 160 -14.44 -5.30 2.49
CA ILE A 160 -14.41 -6.54 3.28
C ILE A 160 -13.10 -7.27 3.02
N LEU A 161 -12.28 -7.46 4.05
CA LEU A 161 -11.03 -8.21 3.95
C LEU A 161 -11.31 -9.67 3.58
N LEU A 162 -10.70 -10.15 2.50
CA LEU A 162 -10.84 -11.54 2.04
C LEU A 162 -9.82 -12.46 2.70
N ASN A 163 -8.57 -12.05 2.73
CA ASN A 163 -7.49 -12.78 3.39
C ASN A 163 -6.28 -11.87 3.65
N TRP A 164 -5.46 -12.24 4.63
CA TRP A 164 -4.17 -11.63 4.84
C TRP A 164 -3.12 -12.21 3.89
N THR A 165 -2.13 -11.38 3.55
CA THR A 165 -0.95 -11.73 2.75
C THR A 165 0.29 -11.08 3.38
N LYS A 166 1.46 -11.18 2.77
CA LYS A 166 2.70 -10.47 3.15
C LYS A 166 3.14 -10.73 4.60
N GLY A 167 2.87 -11.93 5.13
CA GLY A 167 3.26 -12.30 6.49
C GLY A 167 2.29 -11.88 7.60
N PHE A 168 1.21 -11.18 7.28
CA PHE A 168 0.15 -10.91 8.26
C PHE A 168 -0.70 -12.15 8.52
N ASN A 169 -1.05 -12.35 9.78
CA ASN A 169 -1.98 -13.40 10.21
C ASN A 169 -2.75 -12.92 11.44
N ILE A 170 -3.67 -11.99 11.23
CA ILE A 170 -4.40 -11.34 12.31
C ILE A 170 -5.79 -11.97 12.39
N PRO A 171 -6.11 -12.65 13.49
CA PRO A 171 -7.39 -13.31 13.65
C PRO A 171 -8.56 -12.32 13.68
N HIS A 172 -9.72 -12.81 13.31
CA HIS A 172 -11.01 -12.10 13.40
C HIS A 172 -11.14 -10.80 12.56
N CYS A 173 -10.21 -10.51 11.63
CA CYS A 173 -10.34 -9.40 10.68
C CYS A 173 -10.88 -9.85 9.32
N VAL A 174 -10.59 -11.09 8.91
CA VAL A 174 -11.14 -11.65 7.66
C VAL A 174 -12.66 -11.66 7.71
N GLY A 175 -13.31 -11.19 6.66
CA GLY A 175 -14.76 -11.01 6.57
C GLY A 175 -15.29 -9.72 7.19
N LYS A 176 -14.43 -8.87 7.78
CA LYS A 176 -14.82 -7.56 8.32
C LYS A 176 -14.48 -6.42 7.38
N ASP A 177 -15.20 -5.33 7.54
CA ASP A 177 -14.95 -4.07 6.85
C ASP A 177 -13.73 -3.36 7.48
N VAL A 178 -12.64 -3.23 6.71
CA VAL A 178 -11.39 -2.61 7.16
C VAL A 178 -11.54 -1.12 7.45
N VAL A 179 -12.47 -0.43 6.76
CA VAL A 179 -12.74 0.99 7.01
C VAL A 179 -13.46 1.16 8.34
N GLN A 180 -14.40 0.26 8.65
CA GLN A 180 -15.08 0.25 9.93
C GLN A 180 -14.12 -0.04 11.09
N LEU A 181 -13.18 -0.99 10.93
CA LEU A 181 -12.14 -1.26 11.93
C LEU A 181 -11.27 -0.01 12.21
N LEU A 182 -10.93 0.75 11.17
CA LEU A 182 -10.18 2.01 11.32
C LEU A 182 -11.04 3.07 12.02
N ARG A 183 -12.32 3.22 11.67
CA ARG A 183 -13.24 4.16 12.33
C ARG A 183 -13.39 3.87 13.81
N GLU A 184 -13.55 2.61 14.18
CA GLU A 184 -13.66 2.19 15.58
C GLU A 184 -12.37 2.50 16.36
N ALA A 185 -11.19 2.31 15.76
CA ALA A 185 -9.94 2.68 16.37
C ALA A 185 -9.83 4.20 16.58
N ILE A 186 -10.20 5.01 15.59
CA ILE A 186 -10.22 6.47 15.70
C ILE A 186 -11.17 6.91 16.83
N GLN A 187 -12.36 6.29 16.95
CA GLN A 187 -13.31 6.60 18.01
C GLN A 187 -12.75 6.27 19.40
N ARG A 188 -12.07 5.13 19.57
CA ARG A 188 -11.41 4.78 20.84
C ARG A 188 -10.37 5.82 21.27
N TRP A 189 -9.63 6.39 20.31
CA TRP A 189 -8.63 7.42 20.57
C TRP A 189 -9.23 8.78 20.94
N GLN A 190 -10.41 9.11 20.44
CA GLN A 190 -11.11 10.37 20.68
C GLN A 190 -11.89 10.39 22.01
N VAL A 191 -12.15 9.23 22.59
CA VAL A 191 -12.78 9.17 23.94
C VAL A 191 -11.70 9.52 24.96
N PRO A 192 -11.83 10.62 25.75
CA PRO A 192 -10.95 10.87 26.88
C PRO A 192 -11.03 9.67 27.80
N MET A 193 -9.90 9.05 28.11
CA MET A 193 -9.84 8.05 29.17
C MET A 193 -10.40 8.70 30.43
N GLY A 194 -11.66 8.42 30.70
CA GLY A 194 -12.33 8.89 31.92
C GLY A 194 -11.44 8.52 33.10
N SER A 195 -11.09 9.54 33.87
CA SER A 195 -10.43 9.46 35.15
C SER A 195 -10.86 8.19 35.89
N HIS A 196 -10.00 7.20 35.99
CA HIS A 196 -10.07 6.25 37.08
C HIS A 196 -9.73 7.03 38.35
N ASN A 197 -10.73 7.65 38.94
CA ASN A 197 -10.68 8.07 40.33
C ASN A 197 -10.89 6.86 41.21
N SER A 198 -9.88 6.61 42.06
CA SER A 198 -9.85 5.89 43.32
C SER A 198 -9.91 4.39 43.27
#